data_3b988e4cab3b985eb93aca07a93e35f3
#
_entry.id   3b988e4cab3b985eb93aca07a93e35f3
#
_cell.length_a   1.000
_cell.length_b   1.000
_cell.length_c   1.000
_cell.angle_alpha   90.00
_cell.angle_beta   90.00
_cell.angle_gamma   90.00
#
_symmetry.space_group_name_H-M   'P 1'
#
loop_
_entity.id
_entity.type
_entity.pdbx_description
1 polymer ?
#
loop_
_entity_poly.entity_id
_entity_poly.type
_entity_poly.pdbx_seq_one_letter_code
_entity_poly.pdbx_strand_id
1 'polypeptide(L)'
;MTNGIVGVNIMVALTTFREMVRPAIEQRADIIFSGAGLPLDLPRHLLDLCEQKKEEFRTKLVPIVSSARAASIIAKKWISRFNYAPDAFVVEGPKAGGLLGFKPEEIQDPNHALERLVPEVVEAVKPFEDKKGGAIPVIAAGGVYTGADIKRFLELGASGVQMGTRFVATYECDADERFKQTYIAARQDDVTIIKSPVGMPGRALRNSFVDAMREGTKNPSSASLNASAHANRKRRPTASPRH
;
A
#
# COMPACT_ATOMS: atom_id res chain seq x y z
N MET A 1 -11.36 -8.73 18.98
CA MET A 1 -10.56 -9.24 17.84
C MET A 1 -11.53 -9.63 16.74
N THR A 2 -11.18 -9.41 15.47
CA THR A 2 -12.01 -9.82 14.33
C THR A 2 -11.74 -11.28 13.97
N ASN A 3 -12.75 -11.99 13.44
CA ASN A 3 -12.57 -13.28 12.80
C ASN A 3 -12.33 -13.13 11.27
N GLY A 4 -12.22 -11.90 10.77
CA GLY A 4 -11.94 -11.60 9.37
C GLY A 4 -10.45 -11.62 9.07
N ILE A 5 -10.13 -11.56 7.78
CA ILE A 5 -8.75 -11.47 7.26
C ILE A 5 -8.18 -10.09 7.60
N VAL A 6 -7.01 -10.05 8.21
CA VAL A 6 -6.30 -8.82 8.57
C VAL A 6 -5.06 -8.66 7.69
N GLY A 7 -5.04 -7.60 6.89
CA GLY A 7 -3.88 -7.20 6.11
C GLY A 7 -3.21 -5.95 6.68
N VAL A 8 -1.89 -5.88 6.54
CA VAL A 8 -1.10 -4.68 6.88
C VAL A 8 -0.38 -4.15 5.64
N ASN A 9 -0.34 -2.84 5.49
CA ASN A 9 0.41 -2.19 4.41
C ASN A 9 1.71 -1.60 4.97
N ILE A 10 2.86 -2.00 4.40
CA ILE A 10 4.18 -1.57 4.84
C ILE A 10 4.96 -1.03 3.65
N MET A 11 5.35 0.25 3.71
CA MET A 11 6.08 0.92 2.65
C MET A 11 7.57 0.56 2.65
N VAL A 12 8.10 0.12 1.50
CA VAL A 12 9.53 -0.21 1.30
C VAL A 12 10.44 1.00 1.56
N ALA A 13 9.98 2.20 1.21
CA ALA A 13 10.75 3.44 1.37
C ALA A 13 11.01 3.87 2.82
N LEU A 14 10.37 3.22 3.80
CA LEU A 14 10.60 3.52 5.21
C LEU A 14 11.92 2.89 5.69
N THR A 15 12.71 3.66 6.43
CA THR A 15 13.94 3.16 7.08
C THR A 15 13.66 2.01 8.06
N THR A 16 12.46 2.01 8.66
CA THR A 16 11.97 0.99 9.61
C THR A 16 11.24 -0.18 8.94
N PHE A 17 11.33 -0.31 7.62
CA PHE A 17 10.61 -1.35 6.87
C PHE A 17 10.79 -2.75 7.48
N ARG A 18 12.04 -3.16 7.70
CA ARG A 18 12.37 -4.48 8.26
C ARG A 18 11.84 -4.67 9.68
N GLU A 19 11.90 -3.61 10.49
CA GLU A 19 11.41 -3.59 11.87
C GLU A 19 9.88 -3.70 11.94
N MET A 20 9.17 -3.32 10.89
CA MET A 20 7.71 -3.44 10.80
C MET A 20 7.26 -4.78 10.23
N VAL A 21 7.99 -5.34 9.25
CA VAL A 21 7.63 -6.61 8.60
C VAL A 21 7.70 -7.77 9.60
N ARG A 22 8.76 -7.86 10.38
CA ARG A 22 8.95 -8.96 11.32
C ARG A 22 7.83 -9.07 12.36
N PRO A 23 7.48 -8.03 13.12
CA PRO A 23 6.35 -8.08 14.06
C PRO A 23 5.02 -8.40 13.38
N ALA A 24 4.79 -7.92 12.15
CA ALA A 24 3.57 -8.24 11.42
C ALA A 24 3.43 -9.75 11.17
N ILE A 25 4.52 -10.43 10.80
CA ILE A 25 4.54 -11.89 10.63
C ILE A 25 4.37 -12.60 11.99
N GLU A 26 5.13 -12.18 13.01
CA GLU A 26 5.09 -12.78 14.36
C GLU A 26 3.68 -12.66 15.00
N GLN A 27 2.97 -11.57 14.73
CA GLN A 27 1.58 -11.36 15.16
C GLN A 27 0.55 -12.00 14.22
N ARG A 28 1.02 -12.80 13.24
CA ARG A 28 0.18 -13.58 12.31
C ARG A 28 -0.80 -12.73 11.51
N ALA A 29 -0.36 -11.55 11.04
CA ALA A 29 -1.11 -10.84 10.02
C ALA A 29 -1.33 -11.78 8.82
N ASP A 30 -2.56 -11.85 8.31
CA ASP A 30 -2.89 -12.75 7.22
C ASP A 30 -2.19 -12.34 5.93
N ILE A 31 -2.06 -11.02 5.69
CA ILE A 31 -1.48 -10.47 4.46
C ILE A 31 -0.56 -9.29 4.79
N ILE A 32 0.59 -9.24 4.14
CA ILE A 32 1.43 -8.04 4.05
C ILE A 32 1.37 -7.50 2.63
N PHE A 33 0.78 -6.30 2.47
CA PHE A 33 0.88 -5.51 1.27
C PHE A 33 2.14 -4.63 1.34
N SER A 34 2.92 -4.58 0.25
CA SER A 34 4.17 -3.80 0.26
C SER A 34 4.42 -3.10 -1.06
N GLY A 35 4.56 -1.79 -1.00
CA GLY A 35 4.77 -0.88 -2.12
C GLY A 35 5.63 0.31 -1.75
N ALA A 36 5.51 1.42 -2.49
CA ALA A 36 6.40 2.58 -2.37
C ALA A 36 7.87 2.19 -2.53
N GLY A 37 8.18 1.46 -3.60
CA GLY A 37 9.44 0.82 -3.92
C GLY A 37 9.23 -0.66 -4.27
N LEU A 38 10.29 -1.33 -4.73
CA LEU A 38 10.22 -2.76 -5.08
C LEU A 38 10.60 -3.62 -3.86
N PRO A 39 9.68 -4.43 -3.28
CA PRO A 39 9.95 -5.26 -2.10
C PRO A 39 10.74 -6.53 -2.48
N LEU A 40 11.93 -6.39 -3.08
CA LEU A 40 12.68 -7.48 -3.69
C LEU A 40 13.13 -8.57 -2.71
N ASP A 41 13.29 -8.23 -1.43
CA ASP A 41 13.76 -9.14 -0.39
C ASP A 41 12.66 -9.48 0.66
N LEU A 42 11.40 -9.10 0.41
CA LEU A 42 10.31 -9.33 1.36
C LEU A 42 10.15 -10.82 1.76
N PRO A 43 10.21 -11.81 0.85
CA PRO A 43 10.11 -13.23 1.23
C PRO A 43 11.19 -13.69 2.19
N ARG A 44 12.39 -13.08 2.15
CA ARG A 44 13.48 -13.42 3.07
C ARG A 44 13.03 -13.29 4.53
N HIS A 45 12.30 -12.21 4.86
CA HIS A 45 11.87 -11.96 6.25
C HIS A 45 10.93 -13.05 6.76
N LEU A 46 10.05 -13.57 5.91
CA LEU A 46 9.16 -14.67 6.22
C LEU A 46 9.95 -15.98 6.42
N LEU A 47 10.83 -16.30 5.47
CA LEU A 47 11.60 -17.54 5.48
C LEU A 47 12.60 -17.60 6.64
N ASP A 48 13.34 -16.51 6.87
CA ASP A 48 14.27 -16.39 8.00
C ASP A 48 13.53 -16.57 9.34
N LEU A 49 12.31 -16.04 9.45
CA LEU A 49 11.52 -16.16 10.67
C LEU A 49 11.01 -17.60 10.87
N CYS A 50 10.54 -18.26 9.79
CA CYS A 50 10.16 -19.68 9.84
C CYS A 50 11.32 -20.55 10.31
N GLU A 51 12.52 -20.31 9.79
CA GLU A 51 13.73 -21.05 10.17
C GLU A 51 14.12 -20.79 11.65
N GLN A 52 14.15 -19.53 12.06
CA GLN A 52 14.52 -19.13 13.42
C GLN A 52 13.56 -19.67 14.49
N LYS A 53 12.27 -19.62 14.21
CA LYS A 53 11.21 -20.07 15.16
C LYS A 53 10.91 -21.55 15.04
N LYS A 54 11.38 -22.23 13.99
CA LYS A 54 11.01 -23.61 13.64
C LYS A 54 9.48 -23.77 13.55
N GLU A 55 8.83 -22.77 13.00
CA GLU A 55 7.38 -22.63 12.90
C GLU A 55 6.99 -22.16 11.49
N GLU A 56 5.88 -22.66 10.96
CA GLU A 56 5.32 -22.18 9.71
C GLU A 56 4.45 -20.94 9.95
N PHE A 57 4.80 -19.84 9.29
CA PHE A 57 3.97 -18.63 9.23
C PHE A 57 3.21 -18.60 7.89
N ARG A 58 1.89 -18.37 7.95
CA ARG A 58 1.00 -18.41 6.78
C ARG A 58 0.74 -17.05 6.16
N THR A 59 1.42 -16.01 6.64
CA THR A 59 1.29 -14.64 6.13
C THR A 59 1.53 -14.60 4.63
N LYS A 60 0.57 -14.09 3.88
CA LYS A 60 0.64 -13.89 2.43
C LYS A 60 1.39 -12.62 2.09
N LEU A 61 2.21 -12.67 1.05
CA LEU A 61 3.02 -11.55 0.63
C LEU A 61 2.53 -11.01 -0.71
N VAL A 62 2.05 -9.76 -0.69
CA VAL A 62 1.39 -9.12 -1.83
C VAL A 62 2.09 -7.81 -2.17
N PRO A 63 2.94 -7.79 -3.21
CA PRO A 63 3.57 -6.56 -3.67
C PRO A 63 2.57 -5.65 -4.39
N ILE A 64 2.77 -4.32 -4.21
CA ILE A 64 2.03 -3.27 -4.91
C ILE A 64 2.91 -2.76 -6.04
N VAL A 65 2.37 -2.72 -7.25
CA VAL A 65 3.08 -2.33 -8.47
C VAL A 65 2.28 -1.32 -9.29
N SER A 66 2.96 -0.55 -10.12
CA SER A 66 2.35 0.41 -11.05
C SER A 66 2.68 0.08 -12.52
N SER A 67 3.18 -1.14 -12.80
CA SER A 67 3.46 -1.60 -14.17
C SER A 67 3.64 -3.11 -14.25
N ALA A 68 3.38 -3.68 -15.41
CA ALA A 68 3.65 -5.07 -15.75
C ALA A 68 5.15 -5.44 -15.61
N ARG A 69 6.03 -4.49 -15.96
CA ARG A 69 7.48 -4.66 -15.80
C ARG A 69 7.87 -4.86 -14.34
N ALA A 70 7.32 -4.05 -13.43
CA ALA A 70 7.59 -4.18 -12.00
C ALA A 70 7.10 -5.54 -11.45
N ALA A 71 5.90 -5.98 -11.83
CA ALA A 71 5.36 -7.27 -11.45
C ALA A 71 6.28 -8.42 -11.90
N SER A 72 6.70 -8.41 -13.16
CA SER A 72 7.62 -9.43 -13.71
C SER A 72 8.98 -9.45 -13.00
N ILE A 73 9.55 -8.27 -12.68
CA ILE A 73 10.84 -8.17 -11.96
C ILE A 73 10.72 -8.79 -10.56
N ILE A 74 9.66 -8.44 -9.81
CA ILE A 74 9.43 -8.96 -8.46
C ILE A 74 9.23 -10.47 -8.52
N ALA A 75 8.33 -10.97 -9.38
CA ALA A 75 8.04 -12.39 -9.49
C ALA A 75 9.31 -13.20 -9.83
N LYS A 76 10.06 -12.79 -10.87
CA LYS A 76 11.34 -13.43 -11.23
C LYS A 76 12.32 -13.44 -10.07
N LYS A 77 12.48 -12.32 -9.38
CA LYS A 77 13.43 -12.16 -8.28
C LYS A 77 13.06 -13.04 -7.08
N TRP A 78 11.78 -13.04 -6.69
CA TRP A 78 11.31 -13.84 -5.57
C TRP A 78 11.43 -15.35 -5.85
N ILE A 79 11.03 -15.78 -7.04
CA ILE A 79 11.13 -17.19 -7.44
C ILE A 79 12.59 -17.63 -7.52
N SER A 80 13.45 -16.86 -8.19
CA SER A 80 14.86 -17.27 -8.40
C SER A 80 15.68 -17.28 -7.10
N ARG A 81 15.40 -16.36 -6.15
CA ARG A 81 16.21 -16.21 -4.93
C ARG A 81 15.65 -16.96 -3.74
N PHE A 82 14.34 -17.08 -3.65
CA PHE A 82 13.64 -17.56 -2.46
C PHE A 82 12.74 -18.75 -2.75
N ASN A 83 12.63 -19.19 -4.01
CA ASN A 83 11.65 -20.20 -4.44
C ASN A 83 10.22 -19.85 -3.98
N TYR A 84 9.89 -18.57 -3.94
CA TYR A 84 8.62 -18.04 -3.47
C TYR A 84 7.94 -17.24 -4.58
N ALA A 85 6.75 -17.63 -4.99
CA ALA A 85 5.93 -16.87 -5.94
C ALA A 85 5.04 -15.88 -5.16
N PRO A 86 4.81 -14.65 -5.66
CA PRO A 86 3.88 -13.72 -5.02
C PRO A 86 2.50 -14.33 -4.81
N ASP A 87 1.88 -14.07 -3.66
CA ASP A 87 0.55 -14.58 -3.36
C ASP A 87 -0.55 -13.90 -4.19
N ALA A 88 -0.37 -12.62 -4.48
CA ALA A 88 -1.16 -11.80 -5.39
C ALA A 88 -0.34 -10.57 -5.78
N PHE A 89 -0.86 -9.71 -6.66
CA PHE A 89 -0.37 -8.37 -6.91
C PHE A 89 -1.48 -7.35 -6.73
N VAL A 90 -1.17 -6.20 -6.12
CA VAL A 90 -2.00 -5.00 -6.23
C VAL A 90 -1.42 -4.15 -7.35
N VAL A 91 -2.26 -3.78 -8.32
CA VAL A 91 -1.92 -2.82 -9.39
C VAL A 91 -2.48 -1.47 -9.02
N GLU A 92 -1.59 -0.54 -8.74
CA GLU A 92 -1.97 0.80 -8.32
C GLU A 92 -1.83 1.79 -9.48
N GLY A 93 -2.97 2.36 -9.89
CA GLY A 93 -3.04 3.33 -10.96
C GLY A 93 -2.71 4.76 -10.51
N PRO A 94 -2.59 5.72 -11.47
CA PRO A 94 -2.20 7.10 -11.19
C PRO A 94 -3.23 7.88 -10.37
N LYS A 95 -4.45 7.38 -10.19
CA LYS A 95 -5.49 7.98 -9.33
C LYS A 95 -5.40 7.54 -7.86
N ALA A 96 -4.41 6.74 -7.50
CA ALA A 96 -4.20 6.33 -6.12
C ALA A 96 -3.92 7.51 -5.18
N GLY A 97 -4.21 7.33 -3.91
CA GLY A 97 -3.82 8.25 -2.83
C GLY A 97 -2.42 7.92 -2.29
N GLY A 98 -1.82 8.85 -1.57
CA GLY A 98 -0.49 8.66 -0.99
C GLY A 98 0.62 8.69 -2.05
N LEU A 99 1.64 7.85 -1.90
CA LEU A 99 2.79 7.80 -2.80
C LEU A 99 2.43 7.14 -4.12
N LEU A 100 2.88 7.74 -5.23
CA LEU A 100 2.59 7.28 -6.57
C LEU A 100 3.82 6.66 -7.22
N GLY A 101 3.67 5.50 -7.84
CA GLY A 101 4.72 4.80 -8.60
C GLY A 101 4.91 5.33 -10.03
N PHE A 102 4.57 6.60 -10.28
CA PHE A 102 4.61 7.27 -11.58
C PHE A 102 5.47 8.52 -11.49
N LYS A 103 6.03 8.96 -12.62
CA LYS A 103 6.60 10.31 -12.71
C LYS A 103 5.47 11.34 -12.78
N PRO A 104 5.73 12.61 -12.39
CA PRO A 104 4.70 13.65 -12.43
C PRO A 104 3.99 13.79 -13.78
N GLU A 105 4.75 13.68 -14.89
CA GLU A 105 4.26 13.75 -16.26
C GLU A 105 3.41 12.54 -16.68
N GLU A 106 3.61 11.40 -16.05
CA GLU A 106 2.88 10.15 -16.33
C GLU A 106 1.50 10.09 -15.64
N ILE A 107 1.28 10.92 -14.62
CA ILE A 107 0.04 10.88 -13.80
C ILE A 107 -1.21 11.20 -14.62
N GLN A 108 -1.08 12.05 -15.63
CA GLN A 108 -2.19 12.45 -16.51
C GLN A 108 -2.16 11.70 -17.86
N ASP A 109 -1.16 10.88 -18.12
CA ASP A 109 -1.03 10.14 -19.37
C ASP A 109 -2.04 8.99 -19.42
N PRO A 110 -2.96 8.95 -20.42
CA PRO A 110 -3.92 7.86 -20.59
C PRO A 110 -3.26 6.47 -20.74
N ASN A 111 -2.01 6.41 -21.18
CA ASN A 111 -1.27 5.16 -21.29
C ASN A 111 -0.98 4.52 -19.93
N HIS A 112 -1.03 5.28 -18.86
CA HIS A 112 -0.88 4.80 -17.49
C HIS A 112 -2.22 4.62 -16.76
N ALA A 113 -3.36 4.73 -17.46
CA ALA A 113 -4.67 4.51 -16.86
C ALA A 113 -4.78 3.09 -16.27
N LEU A 114 -5.42 2.95 -15.11
CA LEU A 114 -5.59 1.66 -14.43
C LEU A 114 -6.28 0.62 -15.32
N GLU A 115 -7.17 1.07 -16.20
CA GLU A 115 -7.86 0.25 -17.20
C GLU A 115 -6.92 -0.44 -18.19
N ARG A 116 -5.73 0.11 -18.43
CA ARG A 116 -4.67 -0.50 -19.25
C ARG A 116 -3.72 -1.32 -18.41
N LEU A 117 -3.35 -0.83 -17.24
CA LEU A 117 -2.39 -1.48 -16.36
C LEU A 117 -2.87 -2.84 -15.85
N VAL A 118 -4.17 -2.96 -15.53
CA VAL A 118 -4.74 -4.21 -15.00
C VAL A 118 -4.56 -5.37 -15.98
N PRO A 119 -5.06 -5.33 -17.23
CA PRO A 119 -4.86 -6.44 -18.17
C PRO A 119 -3.38 -6.68 -18.49
N GLU A 120 -2.55 -5.64 -18.57
CA GLU A 120 -1.10 -5.79 -18.81
C GLU A 120 -0.43 -6.58 -17.67
N VAL A 121 -0.79 -6.32 -16.42
CA VAL A 121 -0.24 -7.06 -15.27
C VAL A 121 -0.80 -8.47 -15.19
N VAL A 122 -2.10 -8.67 -15.47
CA VAL A 122 -2.70 -10.01 -15.56
C VAL A 122 -1.93 -10.88 -16.54
N GLU A 123 -1.62 -10.38 -17.74
CA GLU A 123 -0.82 -11.13 -18.72
C GLU A 123 0.63 -11.35 -18.24
N ALA A 124 1.23 -10.36 -17.62
CA ALA A 124 2.62 -10.40 -17.18
C ALA A 124 2.88 -11.42 -16.06
N VAL A 125 1.87 -11.76 -15.25
CA VAL A 125 2.02 -12.72 -14.14
C VAL A 125 1.76 -14.18 -14.52
N LYS A 126 1.05 -14.43 -15.62
CA LYS A 126 0.74 -15.79 -16.11
C LYS A 126 1.93 -16.72 -16.19
N PRO A 127 3.13 -16.30 -16.69
CA PRO A 127 4.29 -17.19 -16.76
C PRO A 127 4.81 -17.71 -15.42
N PHE A 128 4.32 -17.14 -14.31
CA PHE A 128 4.76 -17.49 -12.95
C PHE A 128 3.73 -18.33 -12.18
N GLU A 129 2.55 -18.59 -12.75
CA GLU A 129 1.45 -19.31 -12.12
C GLU A 129 1.78 -20.79 -11.87
N ASP A 130 2.53 -21.44 -12.77
CA ASP A 130 3.00 -22.82 -12.57
C ASP A 130 3.84 -22.94 -11.29
N LYS A 131 4.71 -21.94 -11.03
CA LYS A 131 5.52 -21.91 -9.81
C LYS A 131 4.71 -21.63 -8.56
N LYS A 132 3.60 -20.92 -8.70
CA LYS A 132 2.64 -20.65 -7.63
C LYS A 132 1.81 -21.91 -7.32
N GLY A 133 1.62 -22.80 -8.28
CA GLY A 133 0.68 -23.92 -8.20
C GLY A 133 -0.77 -23.50 -8.41
N GLY A 134 -1.01 -22.39 -9.12
CA GLY A 134 -2.33 -21.82 -9.43
C GLY A 134 -2.25 -20.35 -9.81
N ALA A 135 -3.39 -19.77 -10.11
CA ALA A 135 -3.48 -18.35 -10.51
C ALA A 135 -2.85 -17.39 -9.49
N ILE A 136 -2.19 -16.35 -9.99
CA ILE A 136 -1.71 -15.21 -9.19
C ILE A 136 -2.76 -14.10 -9.30
N PRO A 137 -3.58 -13.86 -8.26
CA PRO A 137 -4.62 -12.83 -8.30
C PRO A 137 -4.03 -11.44 -8.52
N VAL A 138 -4.72 -10.64 -9.35
CA VAL A 138 -4.40 -9.24 -9.59
C VAL A 138 -5.52 -8.38 -9.04
N ILE A 139 -5.20 -7.44 -8.17
CA ILE A 139 -6.12 -6.57 -7.44
C ILE A 139 -5.95 -5.15 -7.98
N ALA A 140 -7.03 -4.55 -8.50
CA ALA A 140 -7.00 -3.18 -9.03
C ALA A 140 -7.15 -2.15 -7.91
N ALA A 141 -6.29 -1.12 -7.88
CA ALA A 141 -6.29 -0.05 -6.87
C ALA A 141 -6.08 1.34 -7.49
N GLY A 142 -6.68 2.35 -6.87
CA GLY A 142 -6.52 3.74 -7.28
C GLY A 142 -7.65 4.25 -8.18
N GLY A 143 -8.57 5.03 -7.59
CA GLY A 143 -9.72 5.61 -8.28
C GLY A 143 -10.93 4.68 -8.38
N VAL A 144 -10.94 3.55 -7.68
CA VAL A 144 -12.09 2.66 -7.53
C VAL A 144 -12.95 3.18 -6.38
N TYR A 145 -14.23 3.49 -6.65
CA TYR A 145 -15.11 4.10 -5.66
C TYR A 145 -16.54 3.54 -5.65
N THR A 146 -17.06 3.15 -6.79
CA THR A 146 -18.44 2.68 -6.99
C THR A 146 -18.50 1.19 -7.34
N GLY A 147 -19.70 0.59 -7.21
CA GLY A 147 -19.94 -0.78 -7.69
C GLY A 147 -19.72 -0.93 -9.21
N ALA A 148 -19.98 0.13 -9.99
CA ALA A 148 -19.69 0.14 -11.42
C ALA A 148 -18.18 0.09 -11.71
N ASP A 149 -17.38 0.78 -10.89
CA ASP A 149 -15.91 0.69 -11.00
C ASP A 149 -15.43 -0.72 -10.66
N ILE A 150 -15.96 -1.33 -9.60
CA ILE A 150 -15.63 -2.71 -9.23
C ILE A 150 -15.91 -3.64 -10.40
N LYS A 151 -17.13 -3.60 -10.94
CA LYS A 151 -17.55 -4.43 -12.07
C LYS A 151 -16.60 -4.26 -13.27
N ARG A 152 -16.29 -3.03 -13.64
CA ARG A 152 -15.39 -2.72 -14.74
C ARG A 152 -14.01 -3.38 -14.58
N PHE A 153 -13.38 -3.29 -13.41
CA PHE A 153 -12.07 -3.88 -13.23
C PHE A 153 -12.09 -5.40 -13.15
N LEU A 154 -13.17 -6.00 -12.64
CA LEU A 154 -13.36 -7.45 -12.71
C LEU A 154 -13.52 -7.92 -14.17
N GLU A 155 -14.24 -7.19 -15.01
CA GLU A 155 -14.38 -7.47 -16.45
C GLU A 155 -13.04 -7.31 -17.22
N LEU A 156 -12.13 -6.47 -16.73
CA LEU A 156 -10.77 -6.31 -17.25
C LEU A 156 -9.78 -7.38 -16.74
N GLY A 157 -10.26 -8.36 -15.97
CA GLY A 157 -9.46 -9.50 -15.49
C GLY A 157 -8.89 -9.35 -14.09
N ALA A 158 -9.21 -8.27 -13.34
CA ALA A 158 -8.84 -8.20 -11.94
C ALA A 158 -9.61 -9.26 -11.13
N SER A 159 -8.95 -9.85 -10.14
CA SER A 159 -9.56 -10.80 -9.19
C SER A 159 -10.29 -10.09 -8.04
N GLY A 160 -10.07 -8.79 -7.89
CA GLY A 160 -10.67 -7.95 -6.86
C GLY A 160 -10.21 -6.50 -6.98
N VAL A 161 -10.66 -5.67 -6.05
CA VAL A 161 -10.31 -4.25 -5.99
C VAL A 161 -9.88 -3.86 -4.57
N GLN A 162 -9.02 -2.84 -4.48
CA GLN A 162 -8.64 -2.19 -3.24
C GLN A 162 -9.17 -0.75 -3.24
N MET A 163 -9.89 -0.38 -2.20
CA MET A 163 -10.45 0.95 -2.02
C MET A 163 -10.01 1.54 -0.69
N GLY A 164 -9.57 2.79 -0.68
CA GLY A 164 -9.19 3.53 0.53
C GLY A 164 -10.17 4.67 0.79
N THR A 165 -10.22 5.66 -0.10
CA THR A 165 -10.99 6.91 0.08
C THR A 165 -12.46 6.68 0.39
N ARG A 166 -13.08 5.63 -0.17
CA ARG A 166 -14.47 5.26 0.08
C ARG A 166 -14.76 5.04 1.57
N PHE A 167 -13.78 4.55 2.32
CA PHE A 167 -13.94 4.15 3.71
C PHE A 167 -13.39 5.16 4.72
N VAL A 168 -12.69 6.21 4.26
CA VAL A 168 -12.10 7.24 5.15
C VAL A 168 -13.15 7.95 5.99
N ALA A 169 -14.30 8.30 5.41
CA ALA A 169 -15.36 9.07 6.06
C ALA A 169 -16.42 8.17 6.73
N THR A 170 -16.08 6.91 7.05
CA THR A 170 -16.97 5.98 7.75
C THR A 170 -16.78 6.04 9.26
N TYR A 171 -17.75 5.54 9.99
CA TYR A 171 -17.66 5.42 11.46
C TYR A 171 -16.60 4.43 11.91
N GLU A 172 -16.37 3.37 11.12
CA GLU A 172 -15.39 2.31 11.39
C GLU A 172 -13.94 2.78 11.22
N CYS A 173 -13.71 3.85 10.45
CA CYS A 173 -12.39 4.45 10.32
C CYS A 173 -12.01 5.15 11.63
N ASP A 174 -10.88 4.78 12.22
CA ASP A 174 -10.37 5.33 13.48
C ASP A 174 -9.55 6.62 13.32
N ALA A 175 -9.54 7.22 12.12
CA ALA A 175 -8.93 8.51 11.88
C ALA A 175 -9.62 9.62 12.68
N ASP A 176 -8.84 10.66 13.06
CA ASP A 176 -9.38 11.86 13.74
C ASP A 176 -10.54 12.46 12.92
N GLU A 177 -11.58 12.89 13.59
CA GLU A 177 -12.79 13.43 12.95
C GLU A 177 -12.48 14.61 12.02
N ARG A 178 -11.54 15.48 12.38
CA ARG A 178 -11.09 16.59 11.53
C ARG A 178 -10.49 16.11 10.20
N PHE A 179 -9.81 14.95 10.22
CA PHE A 179 -9.29 14.33 9.00
C PHE A 179 -10.43 13.85 8.11
N LYS A 180 -11.45 13.19 8.67
CA LYS A 180 -12.64 12.75 7.94
C LYS A 180 -13.40 13.92 7.35
N GLN A 181 -13.61 14.98 8.13
CA GLN A 181 -14.28 16.20 7.67
C GLN A 181 -13.52 16.91 6.54
N THR A 182 -12.20 16.83 6.52
CA THR A 182 -11.39 17.34 5.41
C THR A 182 -11.72 16.60 4.10
N TYR A 183 -11.90 15.28 4.16
CA TYR A 183 -12.31 14.50 2.98
C TYR A 183 -13.74 14.80 2.54
N ILE A 184 -14.66 14.99 3.48
CA ILE A 184 -16.07 15.28 3.19
C ILE A 184 -16.21 16.66 2.53
N ALA A 185 -15.46 17.65 3.01
CA ALA A 185 -15.50 19.02 2.50
C ALA A 185 -14.70 19.19 1.20
N ALA A 186 -13.79 18.28 0.87
CA ALA A 186 -12.88 18.40 -0.26
C ALA A 186 -13.62 18.37 -1.60
N ARG A 187 -13.17 19.23 -2.52
CA ARG A 187 -13.57 19.27 -3.92
C ARG A 187 -12.45 18.70 -4.79
N GLN A 188 -12.74 18.44 -6.05
CA GLN A 188 -11.76 17.93 -7.00
C GLN A 188 -10.52 18.83 -7.11
N ASP A 189 -10.69 20.14 -7.05
CA ASP A 189 -9.60 21.13 -7.14
C ASP A 189 -8.72 21.17 -5.90
N ASP A 190 -9.17 20.58 -4.78
CA ASP A 190 -8.37 20.45 -3.56
C ASP A 190 -7.39 19.28 -3.63
N VAL A 191 -7.55 18.38 -4.62
CA VAL A 191 -6.64 17.26 -4.84
C VAL A 191 -5.39 17.76 -5.56
N THR A 192 -4.23 17.54 -4.97
CA THR A 192 -2.96 18.04 -5.51
C THR A 192 -1.86 16.97 -5.48
N ILE A 193 -0.87 17.14 -6.35
CA ILE A 193 0.34 16.32 -6.34
C ILE A 193 1.44 17.11 -5.62
N ILE A 194 2.07 16.44 -4.66
CA ILE A 194 3.18 16.98 -3.87
C ILE A 194 4.45 16.16 -4.11
N LYS A 195 5.59 16.75 -3.87
CA LYS A 195 6.86 16.02 -3.72
C LYS A 195 6.93 15.52 -2.28
N SER A 196 6.88 14.20 -2.10
CA SER A 196 6.92 13.61 -0.76
C SER A 196 8.33 13.65 -0.15
N PRO A 197 8.46 13.49 1.17
CA PRO A 197 9.77 13.42 1.84
C PRO A 197 10.68 12.29 1.34
N VAL A 198 10.10 11.22 0.79
CA VAL A 198 10.84 10.07 0.23
C VAL A 198 11.17 10.24 -1.26
N GLY A 199 10.90 11.42 -1.84
CA GLY A 199 11.26 11.76 -3.21
C GLY A 199 10.27 11.30 -4.31
N MET A 200 9.28 10.48 -3.96
CA MET A 200 8.22 10.06 -4.88
C MET A 200 7.11 11.12 -4.95
N PRO A 201 6.40 11.29 -6.09
CA PRO A 201 5.18 12.07 -6.10
C PRO A 201 4.15 11.50 -5.13
N GLY A 202 3.38 12.38 -4.51
CA GLY A 202 2.31 11.98 -3.61
C GLY A 202 1.02 12.73 -3.90
N ARG A 203 -0.12 12.06 -3.76
CA ARG A 203 -1.43 12.69 -3.86
C ARG A 203 -1.91 13.07 -2.48
N ALA A 204 -2.31 14.33 -2.33
CA ALA A 204 -2.78 14.88 -1.06
C ALA A 204 -3.96 15.84 -1.27
N LEU A 205 -4.69 16.12 -0.21
CA LEU A 205 -5.60 17.27 -0.15
C LEU A 205 -4.83 18.54 0.19
N ARG A 206 -5.11 19.62 -0.53
CA ARG A 206 -4.51 20.92 -0.31
C ARG A 206 -4.91 21.45 1.07
N ASN A 207 -3.94 21.93 1.82
CA ASN A 207 -4.12 22.59 3.11
C ASN A 207 -2.95 23.53 3.39
N SER A 208 -3.02 24.29 4.46
CA SER A 208 -1.99 25.27 4.83
C SER A 208 -0.58 24.65 4.99
N PHE A 209 -0.46 23.40 5.38
CA PHE A 209 0.82 22.72 5.47
C PHE A 209 1.40 22.42 4.08
N VAL A 210 0.57 21.93 3.17
CA VAL A 210 0.96 21.66 1.78
C VAL A 210 1.36 22.97 1.07
N ASP A 211 0.62 24.05 1.30
CA ASP A 211 0.95 25.36 0.73
C ASP A 211 2.29 25.89 1.28
N ALA A 212 2.51 25.82 2.59
CA ALA A 212 3.77 26.21 3.22
C ALA A 212 4.98 25.36 2.75
N MET A 213 4.77 24.07 2.44
CA MET A 213 5.80 23.24 1.82
C MET A 213 6.13 23.70 0.39
N ARG A 214 5.13 24.07 -0.40
CA ARG A 214 5.31 24.58 -1.77
C ARG A 214 6.07 25.91 -1.78
N GLU A 215 5.81 26.78 -0.81
CA GLU A 215 6.49 28.05 -0.60
C GLU A 215 7.89 27.92 0.01
N GLY A 216 8.30 26.70 0.38
CA GLY A 216 9.59 26.42 1.01
C GLY A 216 9.70 26.92 2.46
N THR A 217 8.59 27.36 3.08
CA THR A 217 8.54 27.87 4.46
C THR A 217 8.51 26.74 5.50
N LYS A 218 8.19 25.52 5.09
CA LYS A 218 8.24 24.29 5.91
C LYS A 218 9.02 23.18 5.22
N ASN A 219 9.83 22.46 6.00
CA ASN A 219 10.58 21.31 5.51
C ASN A 219 9.83 20.02 5.87
N PRO A 220 9.57 19.09 4.90
CA PRO A 220 8.91 17.82 5.17
C PRO A 220 9.62 16.94 6.20
N SER A 221 10.95 17.03 6.33
CA SER A 221 11.72 16.28 7.33
C SER A 221 11.37 16.64 8.78
N SER A 222 10.89 17.85 9.05
CA SER A 222 10.44 18.28 10.38
C SER A 222 9.07 17.70 10.76
N ALA A 223 8.25 17.32 9.79
CA ALA A 223 6.92 16.73 10.01
C ALA A 223 7.00 15.25 10.43
N SER A 224 7.98 14.49 9.91
CA SER A 224 8.17 13.08 10.27
C SER A 224 8.62 12.90 11.73
N LEU A 225 9.42 13.84 12.25
CA LEU A 225 9.83 13.86 13.66
C LEU A 225 8.67 14.15 14.63
N ASN A 226 7.71 14.98 14.22
CA ASN A 226 6.53 15.29 15.03
C ASN A 226 5.48 14.18 15.03
N ALA A 227 5.34 13.41 13.96
CA ALA A 227 4.43 12.27 13.90
C ALA A 227 4.87 11.13 14.84
N SER A 228 6.18 10.86 14.93
CA SER A 228 6.73 9.87 15.87
C SER A 228 6.62 10.32 17.33
N ALA A 229 6.72 11.62 17.62
CA ALA A 229 6.53 12.16 18.97
C ALA A 229 5.06 12.07 19.44
N HIS A 230 4.08 12.17 18.54
CA HIS A 230 2.65 12.02 18.88
C HIS A 230 2.25 10.56 19.11
N ALA A 231 2.83 9.60 18.38
CA ALA A 231 2.60 8.19 18.59
C ALA A 231 3.10 7.70 19.97
N ASN A 232 4.20 8.27 20.45
CA ASN A 232 4.74 7.95 21.79
C ASN A 232 3.96 8.57 22.96
N ARG A 233 3.17 9.64 22.75
CA ARG A 233 2.36 10.23 23.82
C ARG A 233 1.09 9.43 24.18
N LYS A 234 0.60 8.54 23.32
CA LYS A 234 -0.60 7.72 23.57
C LYS A 234 -0.32 6.41 24.31
N ARG A 235 0.93 6.08 24.62
CA ARG A 235 1.27 4.94 25.50
C ARG A 235 1.43 5.40 26.97
N ARG A 236 0.39 5.96 27.58
CA ARG A 236 0.30 6.00 29.05
C ARG A 236 -0.29 4.66 29.52
N PRO A 237 0.34 3.98 30.48
CA PRO A 237 -0.26 2.79 31.07
C PRO A 237 -1.59 3.18 31.73
N THR A 238 -2.65 2.50 31.40
CA THR A 238 -3.88 2.54 32.18
C THR A 238 -3.56 2.02 33.57
N ALA A 239 -3.68 2.88 34.57
CA ALA A 239 -3.58 2.49 35.96
C ALA A 239 -4.65 1.42 36.23
N SER A 240 -4.20 0.26 36.74
CA SER A 240 -5.05 -0.79 37.26
C SER A 240 -5.96 -0.22 38.38
N PRO A 241 -7.26 -0.47 38.40
CA PRO A 241 -8.08 -0.15 39.54
C PRO A 241 -7.69 -1.09 40.68
N ARG A 242 -7.27 -0.50 41.78
CA ARG A 242 -7.23 -1.22 43.07
C ARG A 242 -8.65 -1.34 43.61
N HIS A 243 -8.98 -2.56 43.93
CA HIS A 243 -10.13 -3.09 44.68
C HIS A 243 -11.46 -3.19 43.94
#